data_8a56892b0f705d4ae619f1db28ef3818
#
_entry.id   8a56892b0f705d4ae619f1db28ef3818
#
_cell.length_a   1.000
_cell.length_b   1.000
_cell.length_c   1.000
_cell.angle_alpha   90.00
_cell.angle_beta   90.00
_cell.angle_gamma   90.00
#
_symmetry.space_group_name_H-M   'P 1'
#
loop_
_entity.id
_entity.type
_entity.pdbx_description
1 polymer ?
#
loop_
_entity_poly.entity_id
_entity_poly.type
_entity_poly.pdbx_seq_one_letter_code
_entity_poly.pdbx_strand_id
1 'polypeptide(L)'
;KGMTSSLFAANYELRHIAAEDVIFVSPKVGYDAALAEQGICHIDAAYGGEDFTAFTICNKKGGNYYMLGKMWRKHVDDCESEIIALRKKFNAGKIYCEDNGDKGYLAKDLKKKGEQVVSYHESTNKFLKITSYLKAEWENVYFVEGTDSEYIEQICDYNENAEHDDAPDSAASIVRKLWKKENSATEYRPRFMM
;
A
#
# COMPACT_ATOMS: atom_id res chain seq x y z
N LYS A 1 1.12 -0.65 23.22
CA LYS A 1 -0.10 0.18 23.37
C LYS A 1 -0.11 1.06 22.14
N GLY A 2 -1.03 0.82 21.20
CA GLY A 2 -1.21 1.64 20.01
C GLY A 2 -1.58 3.08 20.41
N MET A 3 -0.98 4.05 19.72
CA MET A 3 -1.31 5.45 19.87
C MET A 3 -2.73 5.67 19.36
N THR A 4 -3.56 6.43 20.10
CA THR A 4 -4.90 6.78 19.63
C THR A 4 -4.81 7.68 18.41
N SER A 5 -5.80 7.62 17.49
CA SER A 5 -5.82 8.44 16.28
C SER A 5 -5.64 9.94 16.53
N SER A 6 -6.17 10.45 17.63
CA SER A 6 -6.01 11.86 18.02
C SER A 6 -4.58 12.21 18.48
N LEU A 7 -3.89 11.28 19.16
CA LEU A 7 -2.49 11.47 19.60
C LEU A 7 -1.53 11.39 18.42
N PHE A 8 -1.80 10.50 17.45
CA PHE A 8 -1.02 10.40 16.22
C PHE A 8 -1.15 11.69 15.40
N ALA A 9 -2.38 12.16 15.15
CA ALA A 9 -2.63 13.41 14.42
C ALA A 9 -1.95 14.62 15.08
N ALA A 10 -2.07 14.76 16.40
CA ALA A 10 -1.45 15.88 17.14
C ALA A 10 0.09 15.85 17.05
N ASN A 11 0.71 14.70 17.23
CA ASN A 11 2.17 14.57 17.10
C ASN A 11 2.66 14.82 15.67
N TYR A 12 1.89 14.40 14.70
CA TYR A 12 2.19 14.59 13.29
C TYR A 12 2.11 16.07 12.89
N GLU A 13 1.02 16.76 13.24
CA GLU A 13 0.84 18.19 12.97
C GLU A 13 1.95 19.04 13.60
N LEU A 14 2.42 18.69 14.82
CA LEU A 14 3.52 19.40 15.48
C LEU A 14 4.88 19.23 14.78
N ARG A 15 5.11 18.10 14.10
CA ARG A 15 6.37 17.84 13.38
C ARG A 15 6.44 18.53 12.02
N HIS A 16 5.32 18.70 11.34
CA HIS A 16 5.25 19.07 9.92
C HIS A 16 4.84 20.52 9.61
N ILE A 17 4.72 21.38 10.62
CA ILE A 17 4.36 22.82 10.41
C ILE A 17 5.43 23.62 9.62
N ALA A 18 6.58 23.05 9.30
CA ALA A 18 7.74 23.81 8.77
C ALA A 18 8.25 23.39 7.38
N ALA A 19 7.59 22.51 6.62
CA ALA A 19 8.14 22.03 5.33
C ALA A 19 7.27 22.47 4.14
N GLU A 20 7.83 23.31 3.27
CA GLU A 20 7.22 23.73 1.99
C GLU A 20 7.02 22.56 1.00
N ASP A 21 7.63 21.38 1.27
CA ASP A 21 7.64 20.21 0.37
C ASP A 21 6.75 19.04 0.83
N VAL A 22 5.88 19.25 1.84
CA VAL A 22 5.02 18.17 2.35
C VAL A 22 3.94 17.79 1.33
N ILE A 23 4.00 16.54 0.84
CA ILE A 23 3.05 16.03 -0.16
C ILE A 23 1.79 15.47 0.52
N PHE A 24 1.94 14.75 1.65
CA PHE A 24 0.88 14.05 2.36
C PHE A 24 0.65 14.63 3.75
N VAL A 25 -0.54 15.15 4.01
CA VAL A 25 -0.93 15.74 5.28
C VAL A 25 -2.19 15.10 5.83
N SER A 26 -2.37 15.18 7.16
CA SER A 26 -3.61 14.80 7.84
C SER A 26 -4.10 13.38 7.49
N PRO A 27 -3.28 12.32 7.72
CA PRO A 27 -3.69 10.95 7.42
C PRO A 27 -4.93 10.56 8.23
N LYS A 28 -5.90 9.94 7.57
CA LYS A 28 -7.13 9.45 8.19
C LYS A 28 -6.87 8.07 8.77
N VAL A 29 -6.81 7.95 10.10
CA VAL A 29 -6.37 6.74 10.81
C VAL A 29 -7.43 6.20 11.78
N GLY A 30 -7.30 4.93 12.22
CA GLY A 30 -8.12 4.32 13.26
C GLY A 30 -9.49 3.84 12.79
N TYR A 31 -9.63 3.51 11.51
CA TYR A 31 -10.86 2.92 10.96
C TYR A 31 -10.90 1.42 11.22
N ASP A 32 -12.12 0.86 11.25
CA ASP A 32 -12.34 -0.58 11.49
C ASP A 32 -11.56 -1.45 10.49
N ALA A 33 -10.79 -2.40 11.02
CA ALA A 33 -9.99 -3.34 10.24
C ALA A 33 -10.82 -4.15 9.23
N ALA A 34 -12.09 -4.45 9.54
CA ALA A 34 -13.00 -5.16 8.66
C ALA A 34 -13.27 -4.43 7.33
N LEU A 35 -13.00 -3.12 7.25
CA LEU A 35 -13.15 -2.36 6.01
C LEU A 35 -12.10 -2.75 4.96
N ALA A 36 -10.92 -3.23 5.37
CA ALA A 36 -9.87 -3.70 4.48
C ALA A 36 -10.04 -5.17 4.04
N GLU A 37 -10.97 -5.91 4.66
CA GLU A 37 -11.22 -7.32 4.30
C GLU A 37 -11.66 -7.47 2.83
N GLN A 38 -11.29 -8.61 2.24
CA GLN A 38 -11.54 -8.96 0.83
C GLN A 38 -10.86 -8.02 -0.17
N GLY A 39 -9.93 -7.19 0.30
CA GLY A 39 -9.10 -6.35 -0.54
C GLY A 39 -8.09 -7.14 -1.37
N ILE A 40 -7.21 -6.43 -2.04
CA ILE A 40 -6.04 -7.00 -2.71
C ILE A 40 -4.78 -6.63 -1.93
N CYS A 41 -3.66 -7.30 -2.21
CA CYS A 41 -2.39 -7.07 -1.52
C CYS A 41 -1.32 -6.56 -2.48
N HIS A 42 -0.38 -5.79 -1.95
CA HIS A 42 0.86 -5.42 -2.64
C HIS A 42 2.06 -5.62 -1.71
N ILE A 43 3.17 -6.12 -2.25
CA ILE A 43 4.46 -6.20 -1.58
C ILE A 43 5.45 -5.34 -2.35
N ASP A 44 6.07 -4.39 -1.66
CA ASP A 44 7.34 -3.79 -2.06
C ASP A 44 8.43 -4.49 -1.24
N ALA A 45 9.31 -5.21 -1.92
CA ALA A 45 10.16 -6.21 -1.29
C ALA A 45 11.60 -5.71 -1.13
N ALA A 46 12.12 -5.68 0.10
CA ALA A 46 13.54 -5.50 0.36
C ALA A 46 14.32 -6.81 0.15
N TYR A 47 15.43 -6.72 -0.54
CA TYR A 47 16.34 -7.84 -0.81
C TYR A 47 17.69 -7.70 -0.06
N GLY A 48 17.72 -6.87 0.97
CA GLY A 48 18.87 -6.60 1.81
C GLY A 48 19.18 -5.11 1.92
N GLY A 49 20.21 -4.77 2.70
CA GLY A 49 20.56 -3.37 2.97
C GLY A 49 19.72 -2.74 4.06
N GLU A 50 19.44 -1.45 3.92
CA GLU A 50 18.65 -0.65 4.87
C GLU A 50 17.19 -0.46 4.45
N ASP A 51 16.78 -1.04 3.32
CA ASP A 51 15.44 -0.93 2.77
C ASP A 51 14.42 -1.71 3.61
N PHE A 52 13.16 -1.32 3.48
CA PHE A 52 12.06 -1.96 4.17
C PHE A 52 11.25 -2.84 3.23
N THR A 53 10.84 -4.01 3.71
CA THR A 53 9.73 -4.73 3.09
C THR A 53 8.43 -4.07 3.53
N ALA A 54 7.70 -3.47 2.58
CA ALA A 54 6.39 -2.88 2.81
C ALA A 54 5.28 -3.79 2.26
N PHE A 55 4.25 -4.02 3.06
CA PHE A 55 3.09 -4.81 2.68
C PHE A 55 1.81 -4.02 2.88
N THR A 56 1.00 -3.95 1.85
CA THR A 56 -0.27 -3.24 1.86
C THR A 56 -1.42 -4.18 1.53
N ILE A 57 -2.47 -4.17 2.36
CA ILE A 57 -3.79 -4.70 2.00
C ILE A 57 -4.71 -3.51 1.77
N CYS A 58 -5.45 -3.49 0.67
CA CYS A 58 -6.40 -2.40 0.42
C CYS A 58 -7.67 -2.92 -0.22
N ASN A 59 -8.81 -2.45 0.31
CA ASN A 59 -10.12 -2.65 -0.28
C ASN A 59 -10.72 -1.30 -0.66
N LYS A 60 -11.35 -1.22 -1.84
CA LYS A 60 -12.07 -0.03 -2.29
C LYS A 60 -13.56 -0.23 -2.13
N LYS A 61 -14.20 0.60 -1.32
CA LYS A 61 -15.65 0.59 -1.06
C LYS A 61 -16.22 2.00 -1.17
N GLY A 62 -17.22 2.20 -2.01
CA GLY A 62 -17.90 3.51 -2.14
C GLY A 62 -16.96 4.67 -2.55
N GLY A 63 -15.94 4.39 -3.36
CA GLY A 63 -14.93 5.38 -3.75
C GLY A 63 -13.74 5.50 -2.80
N ASN A 64 -13.85 5.02 -1.55
CA ASN A 64 -12.82 5.12 -0.52
C ASN A 64 -11.89 3.90 -0.52
N TYR A 65 -10.60 4.13 -0.23
CA TYR A 65 -9.55 3.11 -0.10
C TYR A 65 -9.28 2.84 1.38
N TYR A 66 -9.66 1.67 1.88
CA TYR A 66 -9.40 1.23 3.25
C TYR A 66 -8.15 0.37 3.27
N MET A 67 -7.10 0.88 3.92
CA MET A 67 -5.74 0.38 3.78
C MET A 67 -5.16 -0.09 5.11
N LEU A 68 -4.64 -1.33 5.13
CA LEU A 68 -3.74 -1.83 6.16
C LEU A 68 -2.32 -1.77 5.60
N GLY A 69 -1.42 -1.07 6.27
CA GLY A 69 0.00 -1.01 5.95
C GLY A 69 0.86 -1.67 7.00
N LYS A 70 1.86 -2.45 6.58
CA LYS A 70 2.86 -3.10 7.42
C LYS A 70 4.24 -2.86 6.88
N MET A 71 5.23 -2.70 7.78
CA MET A 71 6.62 -2.52 7.43
C MET A 71 7.55 -3.38 8.27
N TRP A 72 8.59 -3.90 7.65
CA TRP A 72 9.68 -4.62 8.33
C TRP A 72 11.01 -4.18 7.73
N ARG A 73 11.95 -3.76 8.57
CA ARG A 73 13.35 -3.54 8.16
C ARG A 73 14.08 -4.88 8.07
N LYS A 74 13.63 -5.73 7.14
CA LYS A 74 14.07 -7.10 6.95
C LYS A 74 13.97 -7.50 5.49
N HIS A 75 14.77 -8.49 5.09
CA HIS A 75 14.61 -9.19 3.82
C HIS A 75 13.19 -9.77 3.71
N VAL A 76 12.62 -9.75 2.53
CA VAL A 76 11.23 -10.20 2.29
C VAL A 76 11.00 -11.65 2.70
N ASP A 77 11.99 -12.53 2.53
CA ASP A 77 11.89 -13.94 2.94
C ASP A 77 11.62 -14.11 4.44
N ASP A 78 12.17 -13.20 5.28
CA ASP A 78 11.96 -13.20 6.73
C ASP A 78 10.56 -12.69 7.14
N CYS A 79 9.84 -12.07 6.22
CA CYS A 79 8.51 -11.48 6.45
C CYS A 79 7.38 -12.33 5.84
N GLU A 80 7.69 -13.27 4.95
CA GLU A 80 6.68 -13.99 4.16
C GLU A 80 5.61 -14.69 5.00
N SER A 81 6.00 -15.33 6.11
CA SER A 81 5.05 -16.03 6.98
C SER A 81 4.02 -15.07 7.58
N GLU A 82 4.45 -13.88 7.98
CA GLU A 82 3.58 -12.83 8.51
C GLU A 82 2.68 -12.24 7.41
N ILE A 83 3.23 -12.02 6.23
CA ILE A 83 2.49 -11.54 5.04
C ILE A 83 1.37 -12.52 4.68
N ILE A 84 1.67 -13.83 4.61
CA ILE A 84 0.69 -14.87 4.31
C ILE A 84 -0.38 -14.94 5.42
N ALA A 85 0.01 -14.85 6.68
CA ALA A 85 -0.92 -14.85 7.82
C ALA A 85 -1.87 -13.64 7.77
N LEU A 86 -1.36 -12.45 7.49
CA LEU A 86 -2.15 -11.23 7.34
C LEU A 86 -3.12 -11.33 6.17
N ARG A 87 -2.65 -11.77 4.99
CA ARG A 87 -3.52 -11.97 3.84
C ARG A 87 -4.70 -12.91 4.16
N LYS A 88 -4.42 -14.03 4.85
CA LYS A 88 -5.46 -14.99 5.26
C LYS A 88 -6.40 -14.39 6.30
N LYS A 89 -5.88 -13.70 7.31
CA LYS A 89 -6.68 -13.03 8.35
C LYS A 89 -7.69 -12.05 7.76
N PHE A 90 -7.30 -11.27 6.76
CA PHE A 90 -8.15 -10.30 6.07
C PHE A 90 -8.95 -10.91 4.91
N ASN A 91 -8.86 -12.23 4.69
CA ASN A 91 -9.45 -12.89 3.53
C ASN A 91 -9.16 -12.13 2.23
N ALA A 92 -7.95 -11.55 2.13
CA ALA A 92 -7.56 -10.73 1.01
C ALA A 92 -7.27 -11.59 -0.23
N GLY A 93 -7.48 -11.01 -1.39
CA GLY A 93 -7.34 -11.67 -2.68
C GLY A 93 -5.90 -11.80 -3.16
N LYS A 94 -5.65 -11.41 -4.42
CA LYS A 94 -4.33 -11.56 -5.07
C LYS A 94 -3.28 -10.67 -4.42
N ILE A 95 -2.06 -11.20 -4.33
CA ILE A 95 -0.85 -10.45 -4.00
C ILE A 95 -0.22 -9.95 -5.31
N TYR A 96 0.05 -8.66 -5.38
CA TYR A 96 0.83 -8.05 -6.45
C TYR A 96 2.23 -7.76 -5.95
N CYS A 97 3.26 -8.02 -6.75
CA CYS A 97 4.64 -7.63 -6.47
C CYS A 97 5.37 -7.27 -7.77
N GLU A 98 6.33 -6.37 -7.66
CA GLU A 98 7.20 -6.02 -8.79
C GLU A 98 8.25 -7.10 -9.00
N ASP A 99 8.66 -7.31 -10.26
CA ASP A 99 9.72 -8.28 -10.62
C ASP A 99 11.03 -7.63 -11.05
N ASN A 100 11.15 -6.32 -10.86
CA ASN A 100 12.30 -5.53 -11.26
C ASN A 100 13.59 -5.95 -10.54
N GLY A 101 13.52 -6.24 -9.24
CA GLY A 101 14.67 -6.53 -8.41
C GLY A 101 15.10 -8.01 -8.48
N ASP A 102 14.16 -8.93 -8.44
CA ASP A 102 14.40 -10.37 -8.23
C ASP A 102 14.06 -11.26 -9.44
N LYS A 103 13.70 -10.67 -10.57
CA LYS A 103 13.27 -11.39 -11.79
C LYS A 103 12.10 -12.35 -11.54
N GLY A 104 11.23 -12.01 -10.59
CA GLY A 104 10.02 -12.75 -10.24
C GLY A 104 10.27 -13.97 -9.32
N TYR A 105 11.39 -14.01 -8.59
CA TYR A 105 11.67 -15.07 -7.62
C TYR A 105 10.63 -15.11 -6.49
N LEU A 106 10.36 -13.97 -5.85
CA LEU A 106 9.34 -13.84 -4.79
C LEU A 106 7.97 -14.37 -5.24
N ALA A 107 7.54 -13.97 -6.44
CA ALA A 107 6.25 -14.41 -6.97
C ALA A 107 6.21 -15.94 -7.17
N LYS A 108 7.30 -16.56 -7.62
CA LYS A 108 7.40 -18.01 -7.79
C LYS A 108 7.37 -18.74 -6.46
N ASP A 109 8.05 -18.21 -5.44
CA ASP A 109 8.11 -18.83 -4.13
C ASP A 109 6.77 -18.75 -3.40
N LEU A 110 6.13 -17.59 -3.37
CA LEU A 110 4.78 -17.43 -2.83
C LEU A 110 3.75 -18.34 -3.55
N LYS A 111 3.85 -18.50 -4.89
CA LYS A 111 2.99 -19.44 -5.63
C LYS A 111 3.20 -20.90 -5.21
N LYS A 112 4.44 -21.33 -4.93
CA LYS A 112 4.73 -22.67 -4.41
C LYS A 112 4.11 -22.88 -3.03
N LYS A 113 3.97 -21.83 -2.23
CA LYS A 113 3.30 -21.81 -0.92
C LYS A 113 1.76 -21.75 -1.04
N GLY A 114 1.22 -21.79 -2.27
CA GLY A 114 -0.23 -21.80 -2.54
C GLY A 114 -0.89 -20.43 -2.63
N GLU A 115 -0.10 -19.34 -2.68
CA GLU A 115 -0.63 -18.01 -2.77
C GLU A 115 -0.98 -17.60 -4.21
N GLN A 116 -2.02 -16.77 -4.37
CA GLN A 116 -2.39 -16.20 -5.67
C GLN A 116 -1.57 -14.94 -5.92
N VAL A 117 -0.53 -15.02 -6.73
CA VAL A 117 0.41 -13.93 -6.95
C VAL A 117 0.45 -13.50 -8.42
N VAL A 118 0.47 -12.19 -8.63
CA VAL A 118 0.67 -11.54 -9.92
C VAL A 118 1.94 -10.71 -9.84
N SER A 119 3.00 -11.15 -10.50
CA SER A 119 4.17 -10.32 -10.71
C SER A 119 3.98 -9.41 -11.92
N TYR A 120 4.59 -8.24 -11.88
CA TYR A 120 4.56 -7.30 -12.98
C TYR A 120 5.84 -6.47 -13.03
N HIS A 121 6.22 -6.05 -14.22
CA HIS A 121 7.33 -5.14 -14.41
C HIS A 121 6.87 -3.69 -14.23
N GLU A 122 7.56 -2.92 -13.38
CA GLU A 122 7.29 -1.51 -13.18
C GLU A 122 8.27 -0.67 -13.99
N SER A 123 7.75 0.17 -14.85
CA SER A 123 8.52 1.09 -15.68
C SER A 123 8.24 2.57 -15.39
N THR A 124 7.27 2.85 -14.54
CA THR A 124 6.89 4.21 -14.18
C THR A 124 7.87 4.76 -13.15
N ASN A 125 8.30 6.01 -13.30
CA ASN A 125 9.06 6.70 -12.27
C ASN A 125 8.28 6.70 -10.94
N LYS A 126 8.94 6.37 -9.81
CA LYS A 126 8.32 6.24 -8.50
C LYS A 126 7.59 7.52 -8.06
N PHE A 127 8.25 8.69 -8.15
CA PHE A 127 7.63 9.96 -7.78
C PHE A 127 6.37 10.23 -8.59
N LEU A 128 6.43 10.00 -9.90
CA LEU A 128 5.25 10.14 -10.77
C LEU A 128 4.14 9.15 -10.39
N LYS A 129 4.48 7.90 -10.07
CA LYS A 129 3.51 6.89 -9.62
C LYS A 129 2.83 7.32 -8.32
N ILE A 130 3.62 7.71 -7.32
CA ILE A 130 3.12 8.11 -5.99
C ILE A 130 2.23 9.35 -6.09
N THR A 131 2.65 10.37 -6.82
CA THR A 131 1.87 11.60 -6.97
C THR A 131 0.61 11.42 -7.82
N SER A 132 0.68 10.64 -8.90
CA SER A 132 -0.46 10.44 -9.80
C SER A 132 -1.57 9.53 -9.24
N TYR A 133 -1.24 8.63 -8.32
CA TYR A 133 -2.20 7.67 -7.77
C TYR A 133 -2.47 7.89 -6.28
N LEU A 134 -1.44 7.81 -5.42
CA LEU A 134 -1.67 7.93 -3.98
C LEU A 134 -2.04 9.37 -3.60
N LYS A 135 -1.28 10.36 -4.07
CA LYS A 135 -1.59 11.77 -3.76
C LYS A 135 -2.92 12.22 -4.36
N ALA A 136 -3.21 11.83 -5.60
CA ALA A 136 -4.47 12.19 -6.27
C ALA A 136 -5.71 11.64 -5.52
N GLU A 137 -5.58 10.49 -4.85
CA GLU A 137 -6.67 9.84 -4.11
C GLU A 137 -6.55 10.03 -2.59
N TRP A 138 -5.61 10.86 -2.09
CA TRP A 138 -5.29 10.96 -0.65
C TRP A 138 -6.49 11.28 0.23
N GLU A 139 -7.38 12.13 -0.24
CA GLU A 139 -8.61 12.46 0.48
C GLU A 139 -9.57 11.27 0.65
N ASN A 140 -9.39 10.22 -0.15
CA ASN A 140 -10.19 9.02 -0.12
C ASN A 140 -9.45 7.83 0.53
N VAL A 141 -8.23 8.05 1.07
CA VAL A 141 -7.43 7.01 1.73
C VAL A 141 -7.68 7.01 3.23
N TYR A 142 -7.97 5.85 3.78
CA TYR A 142 -8.29 5.61 5.18
C TYR A 142 -7.47 4.45 5.71
N PHE A 143 -6.65 4.70 6.73
CA PHE A 143 -5.85 3.67 7.37
C PHE A 143 -6.66 2.98 8.47
N VAL A 144 -6.74 1.65 8.38
CA VAL A 144 -7.49 0.85 9.33
C VAL A 144 -6.64 0.50 10.55
N GLU A 145 -7.31 0.11 11.64
CA GLU A 145 -6.67 -0.39 12.86
C GLU A 145 -5.70 -1.54 12.54
N GLY A 146 -4.55 -1.51 13.21
CA GLY A 146 -3.48 -2.47 12.96
C GLY A 146 -2.49 -2.04 11.87
N THR A 147 -2.67 -0.90 11.22
CA THR A 147 -1.63 -0.28 10.38
C THR A 147 -0.47 0.17 11.26
N ASP A 148 0.78 -0.08 10.83
CA ASP A 148 1.97 0.36 11.55
C ASP A 148 2.12 1.88 11.46
N SER A 149 2.47 2.53 12.57
CA SER A 149 2.72 3.97 12.59
C SER A 149 3.86 4.37 11.66
N GLU A 150 4.92 3.56 11.62
CA GLU A 150 6.08 3.77 10.76
C GLU A 150 5.71 3.75 9.26
N TYR A 151 4.74 2.90 8.87
CA TYR A 151 4.21 2.89 7.50
C TYR A 151 3.54 4.22 7.13
N ILE A 152 2.73 4.78 8.02
CA ILE A 152 2.04 6.04 7.79
C ILE A 152 3.05 7.21 7.85
N GLU A 153 3.99 7.18 8.79
CA GLU A 153 5.05 8.18 8.94
C GLU A 153 5.89 8.26 7.66
N GLN A 154 6.33 7.12 7.10
CA GLN A 154 7.10 7.10 5.86
C GLN A 154 6.33 7.70 4.67
N ILE A 155 4.99 7.46 4.58
CA ILE A 155 4.16 8.12 3.55
C ILE A 155 4.11 9.63 3.76
N CYS A 156 3.92 10.05 5.00
CA CYS A 156 3.75 11.47 5.32
C CYS A 156 5.06 12.27 5.22
N ASP A 157 6.19 11.62 5.48
CA ASP A 157 7.53 12.20 5.34
C ASP A 157 8.06 12.16 3.89
N TYR A 158 7.32 11.49 2.98
CA TYR A 158 7.75 11.31 1.60
C TYR A 158 7.84 12.64 0.83
N ASN A 159 8.93 12.82 0.14
CA ASN A 159 9.15 13.85 -0.88
C ASN A 159 10.04 13.25 -2.00
N GLU A 160 10.28 14.01 -3.08
CA GLU A 160 11.03 13.52 -4.23
C GLU A 160 12.47 13.03 -3.90
N ASN A 161 13.05 13.55 -2.81
CA ASN A 161 14.42 13.23 -2.36
C ASN A 161 14.41 12.32 -1.13
N ALA A 162 13.29 11.69 -0.78
CA ALA A 162 13.20 10.82 0.38
C ALA A 162 14.16 9.63 0.23
N GLU A 163 14.85 9.30 1.33
CA GLU A 163 15.78 8.16 1.40
C GLU A 163 15.04 6.82 1.31
N HIS A 164 13.83 6.77 1.87
CA HIS A 164 12.97 5.59 1.88
C HIS A 164 11.60 5.90 1.28
N ASP A 165 11.13 5.05 0.40
CA ASP A 165 9.87 5.22 -0.34
C ASP A 165 9.02 3.93 -0.43
N ASP A 166 9.36 2.91 0.35
CA ASP A 166 8.76 1.58 0.27
C ASP A 166 7.25 1.60 0.60
N ALA A 167 6.85 2.29 1.67
CA ALA A 167 5.45 2.42 2.06
C ALA A 167 4.64 3.24 1.05
N PRO A 168 5.05 4.47 0.65
CA PRO A 168 4.31 5.23 -0.35
C PRO A 168 4.28 4.55 -1.71
N ASP A 169 5.34 3.81 -2.09
CA ASP A 169 5.39 3.07 -3.34
C ASP A 169 4.43 1.87 -3.34
N SER A 170 4.41 1.09 -2.27
CA SER A 170 3.44 0.00 -2.09
C SER A 170 2.00 0.52 -2.08
N ALA A 171 1.73 1.61 -1.36
CA ALA A 171 0.42 2.25 -1.31
C ALA A 171 -0.03 2.77 -2.69
N ALA A 172 0.84 3.45 -3.42
CA ALA A 172 0.53 3.97 -4.76
C ALA A 172 0.27 2.84 -5.75
N SER A 173 1.05 1.76 -5.67
CA SER A 173 0.88 0.59 -6.53
C SER A 173 -0.48 -0.08 -6.35
N ILE A 174 -0.93 -0.25 -5.10
CA ILE A 174 -2.23 -0.88 -4.83
C ILE A 174 -3.40 0.04 -5.22
N VAL A 175 -3.30 1.36 -4.96
CA VAL A 175 -4.30 2.34 -5.41
C VAL A 175 -4.44 2.29 -6.93
N ARG A 176 -3.33 2.30 -7.67
CA ARG A 176 -3.32 2.18 -9.15
C ARG A 176 -4.01 0.90 -9.64
N LYS A 177 -3.77 -0.25 -8.99
CA LYS A 177 -4.41 -1.53 -9.36
C LYS A 177 -5.93 -1.48 -9.18
N LEU A 178 -6.39 -0.92 -8.07
CA LEU A 178 -7.82 -0.78 -7.79
C LEU A 178 -8.50 0.23 -8.72
N TRP A 179 -7.84 1.36 -8.98
CA TRP A 179 -8.31 2.38 -9.93
C TRP A 179 -8.47 1.83 -11.35
N LYS A 180 -7.47 1.11 -11.86
CA LYS A 180 -7.52 0.49 -13.19
C LYS A 180 -8.62 -0.57 -13.31
N LYS A 181 -8.84 -1.37 -12.26
CA LYS A 181 -9.87 -2.41 -12.24
C LYS A 181 -11.28 -1.81 -12.38
N GLU A 182 -11.53 -0.69 -11.70
CA GLU A 182 -12.83 0.00 -11.77
C GLU A 182 -13.09 0.62 -13.14
N ASN A 183 -12.08 1.31 -13.70
CA ASN A 183 -12.21 1.97 -15.00
C ASN A 183 -12.33 0.96 -16.15
N SER A 184 -11.62 -0.16 -16.11
CA SER A 184 -11.79 -1.24 -17.12
C SER A 184 -13.17 -1.88 -17.05
N ALA A 185 -13.78 -1.98 -15.87
CA ALA A 185 -15.15 -2.50 -15.73
C ALA A 185 -16.20 -1.52 -16.26
N THR A 186 -15.90 -0.22 -16.27
CA THR A 186 -16.80 0.82 -16.76
C THR A 186 -16.78 0.91 -18.30
N GLU A 187 -15.63 0.63 -18.93
CA GLU A 187 -15.51 0.56 -20.40
C GLU A 187 -16.23 -0.65 -21.01
N TYR A 188 -16.44 -1.72 -20.24
CA TYR A 188 -17.15 -2.92 -20.68
C TYR A 188 -18.62 -2.89 -20.26
N ARG A 189 -19.36 -1.85 -20.58
CA ARG A 189 -20.83 -1.90 -20.67
C ARG A 189 -21.18 -2.34 -22.09
N PRO A 190 -21.68 -3.57 -22.32
CA PRO A 190 -22.18 -3.94 -23.62
C PRO A 190 -23.35 -3.00 -23.93
N ARG A 191 -23.27 -2.32 -25.07
CA ARG A 191 -24.42 -1.68 -25.69
C ARG A 191 -25.37 -2.83 -26.10
N PHE A 192 -26.25 -3.22 -25.20
CA PHE A 192 -27.39 -4.02 -25.54
C PHE A 192 -28.63 -3.12 -25.62
N MET A 193 -29.01 -2.88 -26.86
CA MET A 193 -30.32 -2.81 -27.45
C MET A 193 -31.20 -1.58 -27.06
N MET A 194 -31.32 -0.72 -28.03
CA MET A 194 -32.66 -0.29 -28.43
C MET A 194 -33.23 -1.33 -29.41
#